data_636bbd2772aca04047c4820ada915684
#
_entry.id   636bbd2772aca04047c4820ada915684
#
_cell.length_a   1.000
_cell.length_b   1.000
_cell.length_c   1.000
_cell.angle_alpha   90.00
_cell.angle_beta   90.00
_cell.angle_gamma   90.00
#
_symmetry.space_group_name_H-M   'P 1'
#
loop_
_entity.id
_entity.type
_entity.pdbx_description
1 polymer ?
#
loop_
_entity_poly.entity_id
_entity_poly.type
_entity_poly.pdbx_seq_one_letter_code
_entity_poly.pdbx_strand_id
1 'polypeptide(L)'
;MTSSSSPGISLKMEGISYAAGAELPVVIINVMRGGPGLGNIEPAQGDYFQATKGGGHGDYRLIVLAPWGPQEFADMTGEAFELADFYRIPVMVLADGLVGQMMEPVVFRDPPRRELPPKDWALTGAEGRAARRVVSFYIGAGVLAEHCRKLRAKYDRIESCETRSVETDVTGADLALV
;
A
#
# COMPACT_ATOMS: atom_id res chain seq x y z
N MET A 1 4.57 10.21 -2.23
CA MET A 1 4.95 8.94 -2.87
C MET A 1 6.42 8.66 -2.66
N THR A 2 6.79 7.39 -2.53
CA THR A 2 8.19 6.91 -2.52
C THR A 2 8.31 5.64 -3.33
N SER A 3 9.48 5.38 -3.89
CA SER A 3 9.78 4.16 -4.63
C SER A 3 11.11 3.56 -4.18
N SER A 4 11.24 2.25 -4.29
CA SER A 4 12.49 1.54 -4.09
C SER A 4 12.40 0.11 -4.63
N SER A 5 13.47 -0.65 -4.44
CA SER A 5 13.55 -2.07 -4.75
C SER A 5 13.93 -2.83 -3.47
N SER A 6 13.21 -3.86 -3.15
CA SER A 6 13.46 -4.86 -2.08
C SER A 6 14.25 -4.39 -0.84
N PRO A 7 15.60 -4.36 -0.82
CA PRO A 7 16.34 -3.92 0.37
C PRO A 7 16.05 -2.48 0.78
N GLY A 8 15.79 -1.59 -0.20
CA GLY A 8 15.42 -0.21 0.08
C GLY A 8 14.03 -0.07 0.68
N ILE A 9 13.11 -0.99 0.38
CA ILE A 9 11.81 -1.08 1.06
C ILE A 9 12.00 -1.55 2.50
N SER A 10 12.86 -2.52 2.74
CA SER A 10 13.21 -2.96 4.10
C SER A 10 13.67 -1.79 4.98
N LEU A 11 14.48 -0.89 4.44
CA LEU A 11 14.91 0.33 5.14
C LEU A 11 13.78 1.34 5.41
N LYS A 12 12.67 1.26 4.68
CA LYS A 12 11.50 2.14 4.84
C LYS A 12 10.44 1.60 5.80
N MET A 13 10.58 0.37 6.28
CA MET A 13 9.54 -0.32 7.08
C MET A 13 9.16 0.45 8.34
N GLU A 14 10.10 1.12 8.99
CA GLU A 14 9.81 2.00 10.14
C GLU A 14 8.85 3.14 9.73
N GLY A 15 9.20 3.87 8.67
CA GLY A 15 8.35 4.96 8.17
C GLY A 15 6.98 4.51 7.68
N ILE A 16 6.88 3.32 7.08
CA ILE A 16 5.62 2.72 6.65
C ILE A 16 4.75 2.38 7.85
N SER A 17 5.33 1.77 8.89
CA SER A 17 4.64 1.47 10.14
C SER A 17 4.12 2.75 10.82
N TYR A 18 4.93 3.80 10.87
CA TYR A 18 4.50 5.10 11.41
C TYR A 18 3.38 5.73 10.60
N ALA A 19 3.45 5.67 9.27
CA ALA A 19 2.39 6.19 8.40
C ALA A 19 1.07 5.43 8.60
N ALA A 20 1.13 4.11 8.73
CA ALA A 20 -0.05 3.29 9.02
C ALA A 20 -0.64 3.60 10.40
N GLY A 21 0.21 3.70 11.43
CA GLY A 21 -0.22 4.05 12.80
C GLY A 21 -0.78 5.46 12.93
N ALA A 22 -0.25 6.42 12.18
CA ALA A 22 -0.73 7.79 12.14
C ALA A 22 -1.89 8.02 11.15
N GLU A 23 -2.33 6.99 10.44
CA GLU A 23 -3.35 7.05 9.39
C GLU A 23 -3.02 8.09 8.31
N LEU A 24 -1.79 8.05 7.79
CA LEU A 24 -1.31 8.93 6.72
C LEU A 24 -1.39 8.24 5.35
N PRO A 25 -1.93 8.92 4.34
CA PRO A 25 -1.91 8.42 2.97
C PRO A 25 -0.49 8.47 2.40
N VAL A 26 0.02 7.33 1.98
CA VAL A 26 1.34 7.21 1.33
C VAL A 26 1.26 6.20 0.21
N VAL A 27 1.75 6.56 -0.97
CA VAL A 27 1.92 5.60 -2.08
C VAL A 27 3.37 5.13 -2.10
N ILE A 28 3.55 3.82 -2.13
CA ILE A 28 4.84 3.15 -2.13
C ILE A 28 4.91 2.28 -3.38
N ILE A 29 5.99 2.40 -4.14
CA ILE A 29 6.25 1.52 -5.27
C ILE A 29 7.45 0.63 -4.90
N ASN A 30 7.22 -0.68 -4.88
CA ASN A 30 8.27 -1.68 -4.74
C ASN A 30 8.43 -2.44 -6.05
N VAL A 31 9.58 -2.26 -6.70
CA VAL A 31 9.97 -3.08 -7.86
C VAL A 31 10.93 -4.14 -7.33
N MET A 32 10.42 -5.34 -7.14
CA MET A 32 11.13 -6.44 -6.49
C MET A 32 12.30 -6.95 -7.29
N ARG A 33 13.34 -7.37 -6.59
CA ARG A 33 14.50 -8.04 -7.15
C ARG A 33 14.96 -9.21 -6.28
N GLY A 34 15.88 -10.02 -6.80
CA GLY A 34 16.39 -11.18 -6.08
C GLY A 34 17.11 -10.84 -4.78
N GLY A 35 16.81 -11.58 -3.73
CA GLY A 35 17.41 -11.55 -2.39
C GLY A 35 17.86 -12.95 -1.98
N PRO A 36 18.28 -13.16 -0.72
CA PRO A 36 18.31 -12.20 0.39
C PRO A 36 19.50 -11.24 0.41
N GLY A 37 19.47 -10.32 1.36
CA GLY A 37 20.52 -9.29 1.55
C GLY A 37 20.47 -8.23 0.46
N LEU A 38 21.63 -7.83 -0.06
CA LEU A 38 21.68 -6.93 -1.22
C LEU A 38 21.12 -7.61 -2.49
N GLY A 39 21.23 -8.92 -2.55
CA GLY A 39 20.71 -9.76 -3.64
C GLY A 39 21.43 -9.52 -4.96
N ASN A 40 20.65 -9.52 -6.03
CA ASN A 40 21.12 -9.22 -7.39
C ASN A 40 20.19 -8.21 -8.08
N ILE A 41 20.35 -8.02 -9.36
CA ILE A 41 19.48 -7.13 -10.18
C ILE A 41 18.42 -7.90 -10.97
N GLU A 42 18.35 -9.22 -10.81
CA GLU A 42 17.40 -10.06 -11.51
C GLU A 42 15.98 -9.87 -10.94
N PRO A 43 14.95 -9.95 -11.78
CA PRO A 43 13.55 -9.95 -11.33
C PRO A 43 13.29 -11.09 -10.34
N ALA A 44 12.52 -10.79 -9.30
CA ALA A 44 12.06 -11.78 -8.34
C ALA A 44 10.78 -11.29 -7.65
N GLN A 45 10.05 -12.21 -7.02
CA GLN A 45 8.81 -11.92 -6.30
C GLN A 45 8.92 -12.28 -4.80
N GLY A 46 10.11 -12.11 -4.23
CA GLY A 46 10.43 -12.53 -2.86
C GLY A 46 9.81 -11.67 -1.75
N ASP A 47 9.35 -10.47 -2.05
CA ASP A 47 8.82 -9.54 -1.05
C ASP A 47 7.30 -9.68 -0.82
N TYR A 48 6.67 -10.70 -1.39
CA TYR A 48 5.22 -10.89 -1.25
C TYR A 48 4.78 -10.90 0.22
N PHE A 49 5.41 -11.69 1.07
CA PHE A 49 5.06 -11.74 2.48
C PHE A 49 5.43 -10.46 3.24
N GLN A 50 6.54 -9.82 2.88
CA GLN A 50 6.90 -8.53 3.45
C GLN A 50 5.82 -7.47 3.16
N ALA A 51 5.29 -7.44 1.94
CA ALA A 51 4.25 -6.51 1.53
C ALA A 51 2.88 -6.84 2.17
N THR A 52 2.49 -8.12 2.20
CA THR A 52 1.12 -8.55 2.55
C THR A 52 0.96 -8.96 4.02
N LYS A 53 2.05 -9.32 4.71
CA LYS A 53 2.03 -9.82 6.10
C LYS A 53 2.69 -8.88 7.11
N GLY A 54 2.96 -7.62 6.74
CA GLY A 54 3.57 -6.65 7.63
C GLY A 54 4.97 -6.26 7.18
N GLY A 55 6.03 -6.68 7.77
CA GLY A 55 7.42 -6.33 7.40
C GLY A 55 8.05 -5.27 8.28
N GLY A 56 7.25 -4.49 8.99
CA GLY A 56 7.69 -3.51 9.98
C GLY A 56 7.13 -3.79 11.36
N HIS A 57 7.16 -2.77 12.22
CA HIS A 57 6.71 -2.85 13.60
C HIS A 57 5.18 -2.78 13.72
N GLY A 58 4.62 -3.66 14.52
CA GLY A 58 3.18 -3.72 14.85
C GLY A 58 2.35 -4.52 13.85
N ASP A 59 1.05 -4.58 14.09
CA ASP A 59 0.08 -5.40 13.35
C ASP A 59 -0.61 -4.63 12.21
N TYR A 60 0.07 -3.67 11.63
CA TYR A 60 -0.50 -2.86 10.54
C TYR A 60 -0.69 -3.67 9.26
N ARG A 61 -1.59 -3.19 8.41
CA ARG A 61 -1.86 -3.70 7.08
C ARG A 61 -1.68 -2.60 6.05
N LEU A 62 -1.42 -3.01 4.82
CA LEU A 62 -1.38 -2.15 3.64
C LEU A 62 -2.44 -2.61 2.64
N ILE A 63 -2.85 -1.72 1.74
CA ILE A 63 -3.42 -2.14 0.47
C ILE A 63 -2.24 -2.45 -0.44
N VAL A 64 -2.23 -3.64 -1.05
CA VAL A 64 -1.18 -4.05 -1.98
C VAL A 64 -1.83 -4.32 -3.33
N LEU A 65 -1.39 -3.60 -4.34
CA LEU A 65 -1.81 -3.74 -5.73
C LEU A 65 -0.66 -4.37 -6.50
N ALA A 66 -0.91 -5.48 -7.19
CA ALA A 66 0.10 -6.24 -7.93
C ALA A 66 -0.21 -6.22 -9.43
N PRO A 67 0.34 -5.27 -10.20
CA PRO A 67 0.14 -5.20 -11.63
C PRO A 67 0.88 -6.32 -12.36
N TRP A 68 0.26 -6.88 -13.40
CA TRP A 68 0.89 -7.90 -14.24
C TRP A 68 1.58 -7.35 -15.50
N GLY A 69 1.37 -6.05 -15.81
CA GLY A 69 1.96 -5.42 -16.97
C GLY A 69 2.04 -3.89 -16.87
N PRO A 70 2.71 -3.21 -17.84
CA PRO A 70 2.95 -1.76 -17.78
C PRO A 70 1.68 -0.91 -17.75
N GLN A 71 0.63 -1.28 -18.49
CA GLN A 71 -0.62 -0.53 -18.48
C GLN A 71 -1.28 -0.58 -17.09
N GLU A 72 -1.36 -1.78 -16.52
CA GLU A 72 -1.95 -1.96 -15.20
C GLU A 72 -1.11 -1.29 -14.11
N PHE A 73 0.21 -1.28 -14.27
CA PHE A 73 1.12 -0.57 -13.37
C PHE A 73 0.84 0.94 -13.37
N ALA A 74 0.63 1.54 -14.55
CA ALA A 74 0.28 2.95 -14.66
C ALA A 74 -1.11 3.24 -14.04
N ASP A 75 -2.12 2.45 -14.38
CA ASP A 75 -3.50 2.61 -13.91
C ASP A 75 -3.58 2.43 -12.37
N MET A 76 -2.98 1.36 -11.83
CA MET A 76 -2.94 1.08 -10.39
C MET A 76 -2.12 2.12 -9.60
N THR A 77 -1.09 2.71 -10.20
CA THR A 77 -0.35 3.80 -9.54
C THR A 77 -1.25 5.02 -9.33
N GLY A 78 -2.05 5.38 -10.33
CA GLY A 78 -3.06 6.45 -10.20
C GLY A 78 -4.11 6.11 -9.14
N GLU A 79 -4.66 4.90 -9.18
CA GLU A 79 -5.65 4.43 -8.21
C GLU A 79 -5.11 4.37 -6.78
N ALA A 80 -3.82 4.05 -6.60
CA ALA A 80 -3.18 3.98 -5.29
C ALA A 80 -3.28 5.29 -4.52
N PHE A 81 -3.24 6.45 -5.18
CA PHE A 81 -3.45 7.76 -4.55
C PHE A 81 -4.88 7.93 -4.06
N GLU A 82 -5.86 7.54 -4.87
CA GLU A 82 -7.29 7.60 -4.50
C GLU A 82 -7.58 6.71 -3.29
N LEU A 83 -7.08 5.47 -3.30
CA LEU A 83 -7.22 4.53 -2.19
C LEU A 83 -6.51 5.02 -0.91
N ALA A 84 -5.29 5.52 -1.05
CA ALA A 84 -4.52 6.03 0.08
C ALA A 84 -5.24 7.20 0.77
N ASP A 85 -5.74 8.16 0.01
CA ASP A 85 -6.49 9.31 0.53
C ASP A 85 -7.85 8.90 1.12
N PHE A 86 -8.58 8.01 0.44
CA PHE A 86 -9.91 7.57 0.86
C PHE A 86 -9.89 6.84 2.21
N TYR A 87 -8.97 5.88 2.35
CA TYR A 87 -8.85 5.07 3.57
C TYR A 87 -7.87 5.62 4.59
N ARG A 88 -7.09 6.63 4.24
CA ARG A 88 -5.99 7.15 5.08
C ARG A 88 -5.07 5.99 5.50
N ILE A 89 -4.44 5.35 4.53
CA ILE A 89 -3.59 4.16 4.70
C ILE A 89 -2.45 4.21 3.68
N PRO A 90 -1.26 3.66 4.00
CA PRO A 90 -0.26 3.41 2.97
C PRO A 90 -0.75 2.37 1.97
N VAL A 91 -0.55 2.64 0.68
CA VAL A 91 -0.85 1.73 -0.44
C VAL A 91 0.44 1.40 -1.15
N MET A 92 0.69 0.13 -1.40
CA MET A 92 1.87 -0.34 -2.11
C MET A 92 1.48 -0.87 -3.49
N VAL A 93 2.16 -0.39 -4.52
CA VAL A 93 2.18 -1.03 -5.84
C VAL A 93 3.40 -1.95 -5.87
N LEU A 94 3.14 -3.24 -5.93
CA LEU A 94 4.13 -4.31 -5.83
C LEU A 94 4.35 -4.93 -7.21
N ALA A 95 5.43 -4.58 -7.86
CA ALA A 95 5.84 -5.12 -9.15
C ALA A 95 7.21 -5.80 -9.04
N ASP A 96 7.60 -6.54 -10.05
CA ASP A 96 8.95 -7.06 -10.15
C ASP A 96 9.77 -6.34 -11.23
N GLY A 97 11.06 -6.65 -11.29
CA GLY A 97 11.96 -6.04 -12.27
C GLY A 97 11.63 -6.40 -13.72
N LEU A 98 10.87 -7.49 -13.99
CA LEU A 98 10.42 -7.84 -15.33
C LEU A 98 9.38 -6.82 -15.81
N VAL A 99 8.32 -6.61 -15.02
CA VAL A 99 7.28 -5.61 -15.31
C VAL A 99 7.88 -4.21 -15.41
N GLY A 100 8.85 -3.88 -14.54
CA GLY A 100 9.53 -2.59 -14.54
C GLY A 100 10.41 -2.33 -15.77
N GLN A 101 10.79 -3.36 -16.52
CA GLN A 101 11.63 -3.28 -17.74
C GLN A 101 10.86 -3.54 -19.04
N MET A 102 9.59 -3.96 -18.94
CA MET A 102 8.76 -4.20 -20.13
C MET A 102 8.53 -2.90 -20.91
N MET A 103 8.63 -3.01 -22.22
CA MET A 103 8.35 -1.89 -23.13
C MET A 103 7.07 -2.17 -23.90
N GLU A 104 5.98 -1.62 -23.43
CA GLU A 104 4.66 -1.72 -24.05
C GLU A 104 4.02 -0.34 -24.18
N PRO A 105 3.14 -0.14 -25.16
CA PRO A 105 2.36 1.10 -25.25
C PRO A 105 1.49 1.28 -24.00
N VAL A 106 1.59 2.43 -23.35
CA VAL A 106 0.77 2.78 -22.19
C VAL A 106 -0.09 3.99 -22.54
N VAL A 107 -1.39 3.88 -22.26
CA VAL A 107 -2.33 4.99 -22.36
C VAL A 107 -2.61 5.51 -20.97
N PHE A 108 -2.19 6.73 -20.68
CA PHE A 108 -2.49 7.36 -19.39
C PHE A 108 -3.98 7.69 -19.32
N ARG A 109 -4.62 7.20 -18.29
CA ARG A 109 -6.04 7.42 -17.99
C ARG A 109 -6.16 8.11 -16.65
N ASP A 110 -7.22 8.90 -16.49
CA ASP A 110 -7.57 9.37 -15.15
C ASP A 110 -7.99 8.17 -14.29
N PRO A 111 -7.50 8.08 -13.06
CA PRO A 111 -7.92 7.01 -12.15
C PRO A 111 -9.42 7.12 -11.86
N PRO A 112 -10.09 6.04 -11.47
CA PRO A 112 -11.47 6.09 -11.02
C PRO A 112 -11.57 7.07 -9.85
N ARG A 113 -12.29 8.18 -10.05
CA ARG A 113 -12.44 9.19 -9.00
C ARG A 113 -13.40 8.69 -7.94
N ARG A 114 -12.94 8.75 -6.70
CA ARG A 114 -13.75 8.49 -5.51
C ARG A 114 -14.19 9.82 -4.89
N GLU A 115 -15.36 9.86 -4.31
CA GLU A 115 -15.73 10.98 -3.44
C GLU A 115 -14.89 10.87 -2.16
N LEU A 116 -13.86 11.71 -2.08
CA LEU A 116 -12.93 11.69 -0.96
C LEU A 116 -13.55 12.36 0.26
N PRO A 117 -13.41 11.78 1.45
CA PRO A 117 -13.83 12.42 2.68
C PRO A 117 -13.05 13.72 2.91
N PRO A 118 -13.65 14.72 3.60
CA PRO A 118 -12.94 15.95 3.95
C PRO A 118 -11.64 15.67 4.69
N LYS A 119 -10.57 16.39 4.31
CA LYS A 119 -9.23 16.23 4.94
C LYS A 119 -9.11 17.03 6.24
N ASP A 120 -10.05 16.85 7.16
CA ASP A 120 -10.11 17.58 8.45
C ASP A 120 -8.91 17.30 9.36
N TRP A 121 -8.19 16.23 9.10
CA TRP A 121 -6.97 15.84 9.78
C TRP A 121 -5.71 16.56 9.25
N ALA A 122 -5.76 17.16 8.06
CA ALA A 122 -4.57 17.71 7.39
C ALA A 122 -4.01 18.93 8.16
N LEU A 123 -2.67 19.01 8.22
CA LEU A 123 -1.93 20.05 8.91
C LEU A 123 -1.70 21.25 7.97
N THR A 124 -2.76 21.98 7.68
CA THR A 124 -2.78 23.14 6.74
C THR A 124 -2.58 24.49 7.43
N GLY A 125 -1.93 24.52 8.58
CA GLY A 125 -1.90 25.69 9.46
C GLY A 125 -3.02 25.67 10.49
N ALA A 126 -3.01 26.58 11.46
CA ALA A 126 -3.98 26.63 12.55
C ALA A 126 -4.64 28.00 12.71
N GLU A 127 -4.42 28.95 11.79
CA GLU A 127 -5.06 30.25 11.82
C GLU A 127 -6.59 30.10 11.68
N GLY A 128 -7.33 30.68 12.63
CA GLY A 128 -8.79 30.66 12.64
C GLY A 128 -9.42 29.30 13.03
N ARG A 129 -8.65 28.31 13.50
CA ARG A 129 -9.17 27.01 13.93
C ARG A 129 -8.36 26.39 15.05
N ALA A 130 -8.91 25.37 15.71
CA ALA A 130 -8.18 24.56 16.68
C ALA A 130 -6.99 23.84 16.01
N ALA A 131 -5.89 23.69 16.76
CA ALA A 131 -4.72 22.95 16.32
C ALA A 131 -5.07 21.46 16.07
N ARG A 132 -4.55 20.91 14.99
CA ARG A 132 -4.67 19.47 14.67
C ARG A 132 -3.38 18.74 15.03
N ARG A 133 -3.51 17.49 15.38
CA ARG A 133 -2.37 16.65 15.75
C ARG A 133 -2.45 15.31 15.01
N VAL A 134 -1.37 14.98 14.32
CA VAL A 134 -1.17 13.66 13.67
C VAL A 134 -0.02 12.97 14.39
N VAL A 135 -0.28 11.82 14.98
CA VAL A 135 0.69 11.08 15.80
C VAL A 135 0.50 9.58 15.61
N SER A 136 1.57 8.81 15.88
CA SER A 136 1.57 7.35 15.95
C SER A 136 1.99 6.83 17.33
N PHE A 137 2.00 7.71 18.33
CA PHE A 137 2.43 7.38 19.68
C PHE A 137 1.28 7.64 20.67
N TYR A 138 0.84 6.59 21.35
CA TYR A 138 -0.33 6.55 22.21
C TYR A 138 0.08 6.17 23.62
N ILE A 139 0.12 7.16 24.53
CA ILE A 139 0.43 6.95 25.94
C ILE A 139 -0.88 6.92 26.73
N GLY A 140 -0.99 5.98 27.63
CA GLY A 140 -2.16 5.81 28.48
C GLY A 140 -2.72 4.39 28.40
N ALA A 141 -3.27 3.94 29.51
CA ALA A 141 -3.86 2.62 29.61
C ALA A 141 -5.02 2.46 28.61
N GLY A 142 -4.94 1.48 27.72
CA GLY A 142 -6.00 1.16 26.77
C GLY A 142 -6.06 2.02 25.50
N VAL A 143 -5.39 3.18 25.44
CA VAL A 143 -5.48 4.11 24.29
C VAL A 143 -4.97 3.47 23.00
N LEU A 144 -3.82 2.79 23.05
CA LEU A 144 -3.31 2.05 21.89
C LEU A 144 -4.26 0.92 21.47
N ALA A 145 -4.81 0.19 22.44
CA ALA A 145 -5.73 -0.92 22.14
C ALA A 145 -7.03 -0.42 21.45
N GLU A 146 -7.54 0.73 21.83
CA GLU A 146 -8.68 1.37 21.17
C GLU A 146 -8.33 1.77 19.73
N HIS A 147 -7.17 2.40 19.53
CA HIS A 147 -6.67 2.75 18.20
C HIS A 147 -6.48 1.51 17.32
N CYS A 148 -5.92 0.43 17.85
CA CYS A 148 -5.77 -0.84 17.11
C CYS A 148 -7.14 -1.43 16.70
N ARG A 149 -8.17 -1.36 17.55
CA ARG A 149 -9.53 -1.79 17.18
C ARG A 149 -10.11 -0.94 16.04
N LYS A 150 -9.88 0.37 16.06
CA LYS A 150 -10.26 1.27 14.97
C LYS A 150 -9.56 0.89 13.67
N LEU A 151 -8.24 0.65 13.72
CA LEU A 151 -7.48 0.21 12.55
C LEU A 151 -7.98 -1.14 12.04
N ARG A 152 -8.27 -2.09 12.92
CA ARG A 152 -8.80 -3.39 12.54
C ARG A 152 -10.14 -3.28 11.81
N ALA A 153 -11.07 -2.48 12.30
CA ALA A 153 -12.34 -2.24 11.62
C ALA A 153 -12.16 -1.60 10.23
N LYS A 154 -11.15 -0.72 10.08
CA LYS A 154 -10.77 -0.17 8.78
C LYS A 154 -10.26 -1.27 7.84
N TYR A 155 -9.39 -2.16 8.31
CA TYR A 155 -8.84 -3.25 7.50
C TYR A 155 -9.92 -4.23 7.06
N ASP A 156 -10.83 -4.61 7.95
CA ASP A 156 -11.98 -5.48 7.62
C ASP A 156 -12.86 -4.87 6.52
N ARG A 157 -13.09 -3.56 6.58
CA ARG A 157 -13.81 -2.83 5.52
C ARG A 157 -13.03 -2.85 4.20
N ILE A 158 -11.72 -2.58 4.22
CA ILE A 158 -10.88 -2.60 3.02
C ILE A 158 -10.91 -4.00 2.39
N GLU A 159 -10.72 -5.03 3.19
CA GLU A 159 -10.73 -6.42 2.73
C GLU A 159 -12.06 -6.79 2.06
N SER A 160 -13.17 -6.34 2.61
CA SER A 160 -14.49 -6.62 2.04
C SER A 160 -14.82 -5.84 0.76
N CYS A 161 -14.22 -4.64 0.57
CA CYS A 161 -14.56 -3.74 -0.53
C CYS A 161 -13.54 -3.70 -1.66
N GLU A 162 -12.26 -3.97 -1.38
CA GLU A 162 -11.16 -3.72 -2.33
C GLU A 162 -10.43 -4.99 -2.76
N THR A 163 -10.74 -6.16 -2.19
CA THR A 163 -10.14 -7.42 -2.66
C THR A 163 -10.60 -7.71 -4.08
N ARG A 164 -9.64 -7.92 -4.97
CA ARG A 164 -9.87 -8.17 -6.39
C ARG A 164 -8.95 -9.28 -6.89
N SER A 165 -9.46 -10.07 -7.81
CA SER A 165 -8.70 -11.05 -8.56
C SER A 165 -9.28 -11.17 -9.97
N VAL A 166 -8.45 -11.60 -10.90
CA VAL A 166 -8.89 -12.02 -12.23
C VAL A 166 -8.66 -13.52 -12.32
N GLU A 167 -9.70 -14.25 -12.66
CA GLU A 167 -9.64 -15.70 -12.85
C GLU A 167 -9.71 -16.00 -14.33
N THR A 168 -8.78 -16.80 -14.83
CA THR A 168 -8.71 -17.23 -16.22
C THR A 168 -8.67 -18.74 -16.29
N ASP A 169 -9.58 -19.34 -17.07
CA ASP A 169 -9.66 -20.78 -17.33
C ASP A 169 -9.73 -21.70 -16.11
N VAL A 170 -10.31 -21.23 -15.01
CA VAL A 170 -10.44 -22.00 -13.75
C VAL A 170 -11.61 -22.98 -13.75
N THR A 171 -12.54 -22.88 -14.71
CA THR A 171 -13.71 -23.76 -14.77
C THR A 171 -13.32 -25.19 -15.10
N GLY A 172 -13.48 -26.08 -14.11
CA GLY A 172 -13.12 -27.49 -14.24
C GLY A 172 -11.63 -27.80 -14.10
N ALA A 173 -10.84 -26.84 -13.64
CA ALA A 173 -9.43 -27.04 -13.36
C ALA A 173 -9.21 -27.80 -12.05
N ASP A 174 -8.33 -28.79 -12.06
CA ASP A 174 -7.91 -29.51 -10.85
C ASP A 174 -6.85 -28.73 -10.04
N LEU A 175 -6.21 -27.73 -10.64
CA LEU A 175 -5.16 -26.91 -10.05
C LEU A 175 -5.25 -25.49 -10.57
N ALA A 176 -5.19 -24.51 -9.69
CA ALA A 176 -5.02 -23.10 -10.01
C ALA A 176 -3.61 -22.63 -9.61
N LEU A 177 -2.97 -21.88 -10.51
CA LEU A 177 -1.73 -21.16 -10.21
C LEU A 177 -2.08 -19.72 -9.84
N VAL A 178 -1.46 -19.22 -8.74
CA VAL A 178 -1.65 -17.86 -8.22
C VAL A 178 -0.30 -17.16 -8.18
#